data_8c41f3a539a7b0aba7d47327def7acd4
#
_entry.id   8c41f3a539a7b0aba7d47327def7acd4
#
_cell.length_a   1.000
_cell.length_b   1.000
_cell.length_c   1.000
_cell.angle_alpha   90.00
_cell.angle_beta   90.00
_cell.angle_gamma   90.00
#
_symmetry.space_group_name_H-M   'P 1'
#
loop_
_entity.id
_entity.type
_entity.pdbx_description
1 polymer ?
#
loop_
_entity_poly.entity_id
_entity_poly.type
_entity_poly.pdbx_seq_one_letter_code
_entity_poly.pdbx_strand_id
1 'polypeptide(L)'
;VNHNRQTTSLKIGLWCNWIFVALTAIGWLGIAHFFAPARADLGLEATKVWFTETHRWGVIIGCTLFYIAAGILTPGSIAFGIMLSRIEGRYPLWSFTTAVSGVFISLIVFLNCCAWIVAAYRPEYGADVIQSWYDWAWFAFLLGWIYLAIEMVATAVVELMDDRPTPMVPRWFTWLTLCGALSIFCAAGPAFFKSGPFAYHGLLAFYMPVVVWGGYLAATNWFMLKDLQRTPVSTPAS
;
A
#
# COMPACT_ATOMS: atom_id res chain seq x y z
N VAL A 1 12.02 2.82 -31.07
CA VAL A 1 12.33 2.37 -29.69
C VAL A 1 12.18 0.86 -29.65
N ASN A 2 13.19 0.14 -29.12
CA ASN A 2 13.24 -1.32 -29.14
C ASN A 2 12.11 -1.90 -28.25
N HIS A 3 11.17 -2.58 -28.85
CA HIS A 3 10.01 -3.24 -28.23
C HIS A 3 10.36 -4.12 -27.02
N ASN A 4 11.46 -4.86 -27.10
CA ASN A 4 11.97 -5.64 -25.97
C ASN A 4 12.32 -4.78 -24.74
N ARG A 5 12.83 -3.56 -24.94
CA ARG A 5 13.18 -2.66 -23.83
C ARG A 5 11.96 -2.16 -23.07
N GLN A 6 10.88 -1.81 -23.77
CA GLN A 6 9.63 -1.34 -23.14
C GLN A 6 8.97 -2.45 -22.31
N THR A 7 8.86 -3.65 -22.86
CA THR A 7 8.34 -4.82 -22.14
C THR A 7 9.20 -5.14 -20.92
N THR A 8 10.53 -5.07 -21.05
CA THR A 8 11.45 -5.30 -19.91
C THR A 8 11.27 -4.24 -18.82
N SER A 9 11.15 -2.95 -19.19
CA SER A 9 10.92 -1.87 -18.21
C SER A 9 9.60 -2.06 -17.44
N LEU A 10 8.52 -2.44 -18.11
CA LEU A 10 7.25 -2.73 -17.44
C LEU A 10 7.35 -3.94 -16.52
N LYS A 11 8.03 -5.01 -16.94
CA LYS A 11 8.30 -6.16 -16.05
C LYS A 11 9.05 -5.74 -14.81
N ILE A 12 10.10 -4.92 -14.94
CA ILE A 12 10.86 -4.41 -13.79
C ILE A 12 9.94 -3.62 -12.85
N GLY A 13 9.13 -2.70 -13.40
CA GLY A 13 8.15 -1.95 -12.59
C GLY A 13 7.19 -2.87 -11.83
N LEU A 14 6.62 -3.86 -12.50
CA LEU A 14 5.72 -4.84 -11.85
C LEU A 14 6.45 -5.68 -10.79
N TRP A 15 7.71 -6.06 -11.00
CA TRP A 15 8.52 -6.75 -9.97
C TRP A 15 8.80 -5.88 -8.74
N CYS A 16 8.84 -4.55 -8.90
CA CYS A 16 8.97 -3.64 -7.76
C CYS A 16 7.82 -3.80 -6.75
N ASN A 17 6.59 -4.09 -7.21
CA ASN A 17 5.45 -4.37 -6.33
C ASN A 17 5.67 -5.63 -5.48
N TRP A 18 6.25 -6.69 -6.04
CA TRP A 18 6.58 -7.90 -5.27
C TRP A 18 7.68 -7.64 -4.23
N ILE A 19 8.69 -6.85 -4.60
CA ILE A 19 9.76 -6.46 -3.68
C ILE A 19 9.17 -5.60 -2.55
N PHE A 20 8.26 -4.67 -2.86
CA PHE A 20 7.53 -3.89 -1.86
C PHE A 20 6.78 -4.80 -0.88
N VAL A 21 5.98 -5.75 -1.36
CA VAL A 21 5.23 -6.69 -0.51
C VAL A 21 6.17 -7.48 0.40
N ALA A 22 7.27 -8.00 -0.15
CA ALA A 22 8.24 -8.78 0.63
C ALA A 22 8.92 -7.93 1.72
N LEU A 23 9.39 -6.72 1.39
CA LEU A 23 10.02 -5.82 2.35
C LEU A 23 9.04 -5.31 3.41
N THR A 24 7.77 -5.09 3.05
CA THR A 24 6.70 -4.75 4.00
C THR A 24 6.46 -5.88 4.99
N ALA A 25 6.34 -7.11 4.50
CA ALA A 25 6.11 -8.27 5.35
C ALA A 25 7.29 -8.52 6.31
N ILE A 26 8.52 -8.48 5.80
CA ILE A 26 9.72 -8.73 6.59
C ILE A 26 10.02 -7.55 7.52
N GLY A 27 10.07 -6.34 6.98
CA GLY A 27 10.49 -5.15 7.71
C GLY A 27 9.42 -4.67 8.68
N TRP A 28 8.27 -4.26 8.15
CA TRP A 28 7.24 -3.60 8.95
C TRP A 28 6.44 -4.58 9.82
N LEU A 29 5.87 -5.63 9.24
CA LEU A 29 5.09 -6.59 10.02
C LEU A 29 5.97 -7.45 10.93
N GLY A 30 7.11 -7.94 10.43
CA GLY A 30 8.02 -8.82 11.17
C GLY A 30 8.95 -8.05 12.11
N ILE A 31 9.98 -7.38 11.58
CA ILE A 31 11.08 -6.79 12.36
C ILE A 31 10.59 -5.62 13.24
N ALA A 32 9.71 -4.75 12.72
CA ALA A 32 9.14 -3.65 13.48
C ALA A 32 8.00 -4.07 14.41
N HIS A 33 7.59 -5.33 14.40
CA HIS A 33 6.51 -5.91 15.22
C HIS A 33 5.12 -5.28 15.00
N PHE A 34 4.86 -4.63 13.86
CA PHE A 34 3.54 -4.06 13.55
C PHE A 34 2.50 -5.11 13.14
N PHE A 35 2.86 -6.39 13.10
CA PHE A 35 1.84 -7.45 13.10
C PHE A 35 1.00 -7.44 14.39
N ALA A 36 1.59 -7.04 15.53
CA ALA A 36 0.91 -6.83 16.80
C ALA A 36 1.34 -5.47 17.39
N PRO A 37 0.82 -4.35 16.85
CA PRO A 37 1.24 -3.01 17.27
C PRO A 37 0.79 -2.71 18.69
N ALA A 38 1.42 -1.73 19.32
CA ALA A 38 0.97 -1.20 20.60
C ALA A 38 -0.50 -0.74 20.48
N ARG A 39 -1.34 -1.13 21.45
CA ARG A 39 -2.78 -0.85 21.39
C ARG A 39 -3.08 0.61 21.64
N ALA A 40 -4.12 1.14 21.00
CA ALA A 40 -4.57 2.54 21.17
C ALA A 40 -5.05 2.87 22.59
N ASP A 41 -5.46 1.85 23.35
CA ASP A 41 -5.94 1.97 24.73
C ASP A 41 -4.84 1.72 25.78
N LEU A 42 -3.57 1.56 25.36
CA LEU A 42 -2.44 1.52 26.29
C LEU A 42 -2.21 2.91 26.92
N GLY A 43 -1.82 2.90 28.19
CA GLY A 43 -1.38 4.13 28.86
C GLY A 43 -0.07 4.69 28.26
N LEU A 44 0.16 5.99 28.41
CA LEU A 44 1.30 6.71 27.84
C LEU A 44 2.65 6.04 28.14
N GLU A 45 2.88 5.65 29.41
CA GLU A 45 4.13 5.01 29.83
C GLU A 45 4.31 3.63 29.19
N ALA A 46 3.24 2.83 29.06
CA ALA A 46 3.31 1.53 28.41
C ALA A 46 3.64 1.65 26.92
N THR A 47 3.09 2.65 26.23
CA THR A 47 3.45 2.97 24.83
C THR A 47 4.92 3.39 24.73
N LYS A 48 5.41 4.23 25.66
CA LYS A 48 6.82 4.62 25.71
C LYS A 48 7.73 3.40 25.86
N VAL A 49 7.47 2.53 26.83
CA VAL A 49 8.24 1.29 27.06
C VAL A 49 8.24 0.42 25.79
N TRP A 50 7.11 0.30 25.11
CA TRP A 50 7.01 -0.46 23.85
C TRP A 50 7.98 0.07 22.80
N PHE A 51 8.04 1.39 22.58
CA PHE A 51 8.90 2.03 21.57
C PHE A 51 10.37 2.12 21.96
N THR A 52 10.68 2.36 23.25
CA THR A 52 12.04 2.73 23.65
C THR A 52 12.83 1.61 24.28
N GLU A 53 12.16 0.63 24.87
CA GLU A 53 12.80 -0.48 25.58
C GLU A 53 12.57 -1.81 24.86
N THR A 54 11.31 -2.15 24.57
CA THR A 54 10.96 -3.47 24.05
C THR A 54 11.26 -3.64 22.56
N HIS A 55 10.88 -2.65 21.72
CA HIS A 55 10.93 -2.80 20.27
C HIS A 55 11.75 -1.74 19.54
N ARG A 56 12.48 -0.90 20.26
CA ARG A 56 13.20 0.25 19.70
C ARG A 56 13.93 -0.02 18.39
N TRP A 57 14.87 -0.96 18.42
CA TRP A 57 15.70 -1.27 17.26
C TRP A 57 14.90 -2.00 16.16
N GLY A 58 13.92 -2.80 16.55
CA GLY A 58 12.99 -3.42 15.61
C GLY A 58 12.21 -2.38 14.82
N VAL A 59 11.65 -1.36 15.50
CA VAL A 59 10.93 -0.25 14.85
C VAL A 59 11.85 0.53 13.92
N ILE A 60 13.05 0.92 14.37
CA ILE A 60 13.99 1.70 13.55
C ILE A 60 14.39 0.91 12.30
N ILE A 61 14.82 -0.33 12.44
CA ILE A 61 15.28 -1.16 11.32
C ILE A 61 14.11 -1.53 10.41
N GLY A 62 13.01 -2.00 10.98
CA GLY A 62 11.86 -2.47 10.20
C GLY A 62 11.16 -1.35 9.46
N CYS A 63 10.98 -0.16 10.08
CA CYS A 63 10.45 1.01 9.39
C CYS A 63 11.44 1.56 8.35
N THR A 64 12.77 1.39 8.57
CA THR A 64 13.78 1.74 7.55
C THR A 64 13.62 0.86 6.30
N LEU A 65 13.41 -0.44 6.46
CA LEU A 65 13.12 -1.32 5.33
C LEU A 65 11.79 -0.97 4.65
N PHE A 66 10.78 -0.61 5.43
CA PHE A 66 9.47 -0.26 4.90
C PHE A 66 9.49 1.08 4.13
N TYR A 67 10.24 2.10 4.57
CA TYR A 67 10.37 3.34 3.79
C TYR A 67 11.15 3.12 2.48
N ILE A 68 12.16 2.24 2.47
CA ILE A 68 12.84 1.83 1.23
C ILE A 68 11.84 1.14 0.29
N ALA A 69 11.01 0.26 0.83
CA ALA A 69 9.96 -0.40 0.08
C ALA A 69 8.98 0.61 -0.53
N ALA A 70 8.61 1.67 0.20
CA ALA A 70 7.75 2.73 -0.31
C ALA A 70 8.35 3.42 -1.56
N GLY A 71 9.65 3.69 -1.56
CA GLY A 71 10.33 4.20 -2.74
C GLY A 71 10.28 3.23 -3.94
N ILE A 72 10.42 1.93 -3.66
CA ILE A 72 10.35 0.86 -4.66
C ILE A 72 8.91 0.67 -5.19
N LEU A 73 7.88 0.96 -4.42
CA LEU A 73 6.48 0.90 -4.86
C LEU A 73 6.18 1.90 -5.98
N THR A 74 6.85 3.07 -6.01
CA THR A 74 6.61 4.13 -6.99
C THR A 74 6.69 3.66 -8.46
N PRO A 75 7.78 3.04 -8.95
CA PRO A 75 7.81 2.52 -10.31
C PRO A 75 6.78 1.41 -10.55
N GLY A 76 6.40 0.65 -9.53
CA GLY A 76 5.33 -0.35 -9.60
C GLY A 76 3.96 0.27 -9.87
N SER A 77 3.61 1.33 -9.15
CA SER A 77 2.36 2.07 -9.34
C SER A 77 2.27 2.72 -10.73
N ILE A 78 3.39 3.27 -11.21
CA ILE A 78 3.47 3.81 -12.57
C ILE A 78 3.28 2.70 -13.61
N ALA A 79 3.90 1.53 -13.41
CA ALA A 79 3.72 0.39 -14.30
C ALA A 79 2.26 -0.09 -14.33
N PHE A 80 1.54 -0.07 -13.20
CA PHE A 80 0.10 -0.34 -13.15
C PHE A 80 -0.68 0.61 -14.06
N GLY A 81 -0.48 1.92 -13.92
CA GLY A 81 -1.14 2.91 -14.76
C GLY A 81 -0.84 2.72 -16.25
N ILE A 82 0.41 2.42 -16.63
CA ILE A 82 0.78 2.15 -18.01
C ILE A 82 0.11 0.86 -18.54
N MET A 83 0.02 -0.19 -17.72
CA MET A 83 -0.67 -1.43 -18.11
C MET A 83 -2.17 -1.18 -18.36
N LEU A 84 -2.82 -0.41 -17.49
CA LEU A 84 -4.23 -0.04 -17.59
C LEU A 84 -4.49 0.88 -18.79
N SER A 85 -3.62 1.84 -19.08
CA SER A 85 -3.78 2.77 -20.21
C SER A 85 -3.82 2.05 -21.58
N ARG A 86 -3.29 0.84 -21.68
CA ARG A 86 -3.39 0.00 -22.88
C ARG A 86 -4.83 -0.48 -23.15
N ILE A 87 -5.69 -0.48 -22.11
CA ILE A 87 -7.11 -0.82 -22.21
C ILE A 87 -7.93 0.45 -22.41
N GLU A 88 -7.68 1.48 -21.59
CA GLU A 88 -8.47 2.70 -21.56
C GLU A 88 -8.28 3.58 -22.82
N GLY A 89 -7.10 3.55 -23.44
CA GLY A 89 -6.84 4.19 -24.72
C GLY A 89 -6.39 5.66 -24.65
N ARG A 90 -6.89 6.53 -25.54
CA ARG A 90 -6.33 7.85 -25.81
C ARG A 90 -6.37 8.83 -24.63
N TYR A 91 -7.38 8.76 -23.79
CA TYR A 91 -7.56 9.64 -22.64
C TYR A 91 -7.59 8.83 -21.33
N PRO A 92 -6.43 8.35 -20.84
CA PRO A 92 -6.35 7.38 -19.76
C PRO A 92 -6.49 8.01 -18.37
N LEU A 93 -7.65 8.62 -18.09
CA LEU A 93 -7.94 9.29 -16.83
C LEU A 93 -7.81 8.34 -15.62
N TRP A 94 -8.47 7.19 -15.71
CA TRP A 94 -8.51 6.24 -14.59
C TRP A 94 -7.17 5.54 -14.40
N SER A 95 -6.47 5.26 -15.50
CA SER A 95 -5.11 4.72 -15.45
C SER A 95 -4.12 5.68 -14.79
N PHE A 96 -4.21 6.97 -15.08
CA PHE A 96 -3.42 8.00 -14.39
C PHE A 96 -3.86 8.14 -12.92
N THR A 97 -5.15 8.08 -12.63
CA THR A 97 -5.66 8.10 -11.26
C THR A 97 -5.07 6.94 -10.45
N THR A 98 -5.04 5.72 -11.01
CA THR A 98 -4.39 4.58 -10.38
C THR A 98 -2.92 4.85 -10.09
N ALA A 99 -2.14 5.28 -11.10
CA ALA A 99 -0.71 5.54 -10.93
C ALA A 99 -0.44 6.62 -9.87
N VAL A 100 -1.17 7.74 -9.92
CA VAL A 100 -1.00 8.87 -8.98
C VAL A 100 -1.40 8.47 -7.58
N SER A 101 -2.49 7.75 -7.41
CA SER A 101 -2.93 7.25 -6.09
C SER A 101 -1.88 6.33 -5.47
N GLY A 102 -1.29 5.41 -6.24
CA GLY A 102 -0.21 4.56 -5.75
C GLY A 102 1.06 5.33 -5.37
N VAL A 103 1.39 6.42 -6.07
CA VAL A 103 2.48 7.32 -5.67
C VAL A 103 2.16 8.05 -4.36
N PHE A 104 0.91 8.49 -4.16
CA PHE A 104 0.48 9.05 -2.88
C PHE A 104 0.55 8.03 -1.74
N ILE A 105 0.18 6.78 -1.97
CA ILE A 105 0.36 5.68 -1.00
C ILE A 105 1.84 5.53 -0.64
N SER A 106 2.75 5.55 -1.61
CA SER A 106 4.20 5.52 -1.37
C SER A 106 4.65 6.67 -0.46
N LEU A 107 4.17 7.89 -0.71
CA LEU A 107 4.48 9.07 0.11
C LEU A 107 3.93 8.94 1.53
N ILE A 108 2.70 8.46 1.69
CA ILE A 108 2.07 8.23 2.99
C ILE A 108 2.88 7.21 3.79
N VAL A 109 3.24 6.08 3.20
CA VAL A 109 4.08 5.06 3.85
C VAL A 109 5.42 5.65 4.29
N PHE A 110 6.08 6.44 3.45
CA PHE A 110 7.33 7.13 3.79
C PHE A 110 7.16 8.03 5.01
N LEU A 111 6.15 8.90 5.02
CA LEU A 111 5.90 9.83 6.12
C LEU A 111 5.59 9.11 7.43
N ASN A 112 4.83 8.04 7.38
CA ASN A 112 4.51 7.22 8.56
C ASN A 112 5.74 6.54 9.13
N CYS A 113 6.61 6.01 8.28
CA CYS A 113 7.88 5.43 8.72
C CYS A 113 8.74 6.47 9.44
N CYS A 114 8.81 7.70 8.92
CA CYS A 114 9.51 8.78 9.59
C CYS A 114 8.96 9.03 11.00
N ALA A 115 7.63 9.08 11.17
CA ALA A 115 7.02 9.32 12.47
C ALA A 115 7.23 8.17 13.46
N TRP A 116 7.11 6.92 13.04
CA TRP A 116 7.40 5.76 13.88
C TRP A 116 8.88 5.71 14.29
N ILE A 117 9.80 6.04 13.38
CA ILE A 117 11.24 6.12 13.68
C ILE A 117 11.50 7.25 14.71
N VAL A 118 10.85 8.42 14.55
CA VAL A 118 10.99 9.53 15.51
C VAL A 118 10.50 9.12 16.90
N ALA A 119 9.37 8.39 17.00
CA ALA A 119 8.86 7.87 18.27
C ALA A 119 9.87 6.95 19.00
N ALA A 120 10.67 6.18 18.24
CA ALA A 120 11.67 5.26 18.77
C ALA A 120 13.07 5.89 18.93
N TYR A 121 13.31 7.07 18.32
CA TYR A 121 14.67 7.63 18.17
C TYR A 121 15.28 8.07 19.49
N ARG A 122 14.51 8.77 20.34
CA ARG A 122 14.97 9.34 21.60
C ARG A 122 14.22 8.78 22.81
N PRO A 123 14.80 7.81 23.54
CA PRO A 123 14.18 7.25 24.75
C PRO A 123 13.92 8.28 25.85
N GLU A 124 14.67 9.38 25.86
CA GLU A 124 14.53 10.48 26.79
C GLU A 124 13.31 11.36 26.57
N TYR A 125 12.59 11.22 25.45
CA TYR A 125 11.35 11.98 25.24
C TYR A 125 10.28 11.63 26.28
N GLY A 126 9.45 12.61 26.64
CA GLY A 126 8.26 12.37 27.45
C GLY A 126 7.31 11.40 26.77
N ALA A 127 6.57 10.64 27.57
CA ALA A 127 5.64 9.63 27.05
C ALA A 127 4.53 10.24 26.17
N ASP A 128 4.13 11.47 26.47
CA ASP A 128 3.17 12.27 25.69
C ASP A 128 3.69 12.61 24.29
N VAL A 129 4.98 12.94 24.17
CA VAL A 129 5.61 13.23 22.87
C VAL A 129 5.67 11.95 22.01
N ILE A 130 6.08 10.83 22.60
CA ILE A 130 6.14 9.54 21.90
C ILE A 130 4.74 9.11 21.44
N GLN A 131 3.73 9.22 22.32
CA GLN A 131 2.35 8.91 21.97
C GLN A 131 1.84 9.81 20.84
N SER A 132 2.16 11.10 20.86
CA SER A 132 1.73 12.03 19.81
C SER A 132 2.29 11.65 18.43
N TRP A 133 3.57 11.26 18.34
CA TRP A 133 4.16 10.78 17.10
C TRP A 133 3.54 9.45 16.64
N TYR A 134 3.25 8.58 17.59
CA TYR A 134 2.62 7.28 17.30
C TYR A 134 1.20 7.45 16.79
N ASP A 135 0.37 8.26 17.44
CA ASP A 135 -0.98 8.56 17.00
C ASP A 135 -0.97 9.23 15.63
N TRP A 136 -0.11 10.27 15.45
CA TRP A 136 0.01 10.94 14.15
C TRP A 136 0.33 9.95 13.02
N ALA A 137 1.28 9.05 13.24
CA ALA A 137 1.64 8.06 12.25
C ALA A 137 0.46 7.15 11.89
N TRP A 138 -0.28 6.66 12.90
CA TRP A 138 -1.47 5.82 12.65
C TRP A 138 -2.57 6.57 11.92
N PHE A 139 -2.88 7.80 12.32
CA PHE A 139 -3.91 8.59 11.67
C PHE A 139 -3.53 8.91 10.22
N ALA A 140 -2.30 9.34 9.98
CA ALA A 140 -1.82 9.61 8.63
C ALA A 140 -1.85 8.34 7.75
N PHE A 141 -1.48 7.19 8.31
CA PHE A 141 -1.49 5.91 7.61
C PHE A 141 -2.91 5.46 7.25
N LEU A 142 -3.79 5.36 8.23
CA LEU A 142 -5.12 4.78 8.04
C LEU A 142 -6.07 5.72 7.29
N LEU A 143 -6.06 7.02 7.60
CA LEU A 143 -6.87 8.00 6.85
C LEU A 143 -6.31 8.22 5.42
N GLY A 144 -4.99 8.07 5.25
CA GLY A 144 -4.35 8.12 3.94
C GLY A 144 -4.77 6.98 3.01
N TRP A 145 -5.34 5.91 3.51
CA TRP A 145 -5.83 4.79 2.69
C TRP A 145 -7.03 5.14 1.80
N ILE A 146 -7.57 6.36 1.90
CA ILE A 146 -8.52 6.86 0.91
C ILE A 146 -7.92 6.80 -0.50
N TYR A 147 -6.61 7.04 -0.66
CA TYR A 147 -5.94 6.91 -1.96
C TYR A 147 -5.88 5.47 -2.44
N LEU A 148 -5.79 4.48 -1.53
CA LEU A 148 -5.91 3.07 -1.88
C LEU A 148 -7.31 2.74 -2.40
N ALA A 149 -8.36 3.22 -1.73
CA ALA A 149 -9.74 3.02 -2.20
C ALA A 149 -9.94 3.64 -3.60
N ILE A 150 -9.42 4.84 -3.84
CA ILE A 150 -9.46 5.51 -5.15
C ILE A 150 -8.68 4.70 -6.19
N GLU A 151 -7.47 4.21 -5.86
CA GLU A 151 -6.67 3.35 -6.74
C GLU A 151 -7.44 2.10 -7.14
N MET A 152 -8.01 1.39 -6.18
CA MET A 152 -8.78 0.16 -6.40
C MET A 152 -10.01 0.40 -7.28
N VAL A 153 -10.75 1.49 -7.03
CA VAL A 153 -11.91 1.86 -7.86
C VAL A 153 -11.47 2.23 -9.27
N ALA A 154 -10.44 3.06 -9.42
CA ALA A 154 -9.93 3.48 -10.73
C ALA A 154 -9.43 2.27 -11.55
N THR A 155 -8.70 1.35 -10.91
CA THR A 155 -8.25 0.10 -11.51
C THR A 155 -9.44 -0.74 -11.97
N ALA A 156 -10.43 -0.95 -11.11
CA ALA A 156 -11.61 -1.74 -11.42
C ALA A 156 -12.44 -1.14 -12.58
N VAL A 157 -12.54 0.18 -12.65
CA VAL A 157 -13.23 0.86 -13.78
C VAL A 157 -12.57 0.50 -15.11
N VAL A 158 -11.23 0.57 -15.19
CA VAL A 158 -10.50 0.22 -16.41
C VAL A 158 -10.61 -1.28 -16.72
N GLU A 159 -10.51 -2.14 -15.70
CA GLU A 159 -10.67 -3.59 -15.87
C GLU A 159 -12.06 -3.95 -16.38
N LEU A 160 -13.11 -3.20 -16.01
CA LEU A 160 -14.47 -3.39 -16.53
C LEU A 160 -14.62 -2.94 -17.99
N MET A 161 -13.78 -2.05 -18.48
CA MET A 161 -13.72 -1.62 -19.89
C MET A 161 -12.98 -2.62 -20.79
N ASP A 162 -12.35 -3.65 -20.23
CA ASP A 162 -11.59 -4.62 -21.01
C ASP A 162 -12.50 -5.64 -21.69
N ASP A 163 -12.88 -5.37 -22.94
CA ASP A 163 -13.76 -6.21 -23.76
C ASP A 163 -13.02 -7.29 -24.58
N ARG A 164 -11.73 -7.51 -24.29
CA ARG A 164 -10.96 -8.56 -24.95
C ARG A 164 -11.54 -9.95 -24.64
N PRO A 165 -11.46 -10.91 -25.58
CA PRO A 165 -11.91 -12.30 -25.32
C PRO A 165 -11.26 -12.93 -24.08
N THR A 166 -10.03 -12.52 -23.79
CA THR A 166 -9.30 -12.89 -22.57
C THR A 166 -8.90 -11.58 -21.87
N PRO A 167 -9.72 -11.08 -20.93
CA PRO A 167 -9.41 -9.84 -20.23
C PRO A 167 -8.14 -9.99 -19.41
N MET A 168 -7.47 -8.86 -19.14
CA MET A 168 -6.24 -8.82 -18.34
C MET A 168 -6.49 -9.38 -16.93
N VAL A 169 -7.60 -8.97 -16.32
CA VAL A 169 -8.02 -9.42 -14.98
C VAL A 169 -9.38 -10.11 -15.09
N PRO A 170 -9.59 -11.27 -14.44
CA PRO A 170 -10.90 -11.93 -14.44
C PRO A 170 -11.97 -11.06 -13.78
N ARG A 171 -13.16 -10.98 -14.35
CA ARG A 171 -14.30 -10.17 -13.87
C ARG A 171 -14.63 -10.39 -12.39
N TRP A 172 -14.57 -11.64 -11.91
CA TRP A 172 -14.85 -11.93 -10.51
C TRP A 172 -13.87 -11.22 -9.56
N PHE A 173 -12.59 -11.10 -9.97
CA PHE A 173 -11.58 -10.41 -9.15
C PHE A 173 -11.79 -8.90 -9.18
N THR A 174 -12.17 -8.32 -10.29
CA THR A 174 -12.55 -6.90 -10.40
C THR A 174 -13.71 -6.55 -9.46
N TRP A 175 -14.74 -7.38 -9.36
CA TRP A 175 -15.81 -7.19 -8.37
C TRP A 175 -15.33 -7.34 -6.94
N LEU A 176 -14.45 -8.29 -6.67
CA LEU A 176 -13.83 -8.44 -5.36
C LEU A 176 -13.00 -7.19 -4.99
N THR A 177 -12.29 -6.61 -5.96
CA THR A 177 -11.54 -5.34 -5.79
C THR A 177 -12.48 -4.20 -5.40
N LEU A 178 -13.64 -4.05 -6.02
CA LEU A 178 -14.63 -3.03 -5.66
C LEU A 178 -15.19 -3.26 -4.24
N CYS A 179 -15.51 -4.48 -3.87
CA CYS A 179 -15.92 -4.81 -2.50
C CYS A 179 -14.80 -4.49 -1.49
N GLY A 180 -13.55 -4.80 -1.86
CA GLY A 180 -12.37 -4.45 -1.07
C GLY A 180 -12.22 -2.94 -0.89
N ALA A 181 -12.39 -2.16 -1.95
CA ALA A 181 -12.33 -0.69 -1.88
C ALA A 181 -13.34 -0.12 -0.88
N LEU A 182 -14.56 -0.66 -0.82
CA LEU A 182 -15.56 -0.25 0.18
C LEU A 182 -15.11 -0.59 1.61
N SER A 183 -14.45 -1.72 1.81
CA SER A 183 -13.97 -2.14 3.12
C SER A 183 -12.86 -1.23 3.69
N ILE A 184 -12.11 -0.54 2.82
CA ILE A 184 -11.05 0.40 3.22
C ILE A 184 -11.60 1.56 4.07
N PHE A 185 -12.86 1.95 3.89
CA PHE A 185 -13.47 3.01 4.70
C PHE A 185 -13.53 2.67 6.20
N CYS A 186 -13.45 1.40 6.59
CA CYS A 186 -13.33 1.02 8.00
C CYS A 186 -12.04 1.55 8.65
N ALA A 187 -11.02 1.88 7.87
CA ALA A 187 -9.79 2.49 8.34
C ALA A 187 -9.97 3.92 8.90
N ALA A 188 -11.14 4.55 8.69
CA ALA A 188 -11.51 5.80 9.35
C ALA A 188 -11.98 5.60 10.82
N GLY A 189 -12.26 4.37 11.22
CA GLY A 189 -12.76 4.03 12.55
C GLY A 189 -11.91 4.55 13.73
N PRO A 190 -10.58 4.55 13.68
CA PRO A 190 -9.73 5.07 14.76
C PRO A 190 -9.99 6.52 15.14
N ALA A 191 -10.54 7.34 14.24
CA ALA A 191 -10.95 8.70 14.58
C ALA A 191 -12.05 8.76 15.65
N PHE A 192 -12.79 7.66 15.83
CA PHE A 192 -13.92 7.57 16.74
C PHE A 192 -13.73 6.55 17.86
N PHE A 193 -12.84 5.56 17.66
CA PHE A 193 -12.70 4.41 18.56
C PHE A 193 -11.26 4.17 18.98
N LYS A 194 -11.00 4.16 20.28
CA LYS A 194 -9.68 3.82 20.86
C LYS A 194 -9.55 2.33 21.21
N SER A 195 -10.64 1.56 21.18
CA SER A 195 -10.65 0.14 21.47
C SER A 195 -11.63 -0.61 20.56
N GLY A 196 -11.53 -1.93 20.55
CA GLY A 196 -12.39 -2.79 19.73
C GLY A 196 -11.98 -2.88 18.26
N PRO A 197 -12.87 -3.40 17.38
CA PRO A 197 -12.49 -3.74 16.00
C PRO A 197 -12.17 -2.55 15.11
N PHE A 198 -12.59 -1.34 15.47
CA PHE A 198 -12.37 -0.10 14.72
C PHE A 198 -11.21 0.76 15.25
N ALA A 199 -10.52 0.35 16.32
CA ALA A 199 -9.28 1.01 16.74
C ALA A 199 -8.15 0.76 15.74
N TYR A 200 -7.07 1.55 15.77
CA TYR A 200 -5.97 1.41 14.81
C TYR A 200 -5.21 0.07 14.92
N HIS A 201 -5.38 -0.68 15.97
CA HIS A 201 -4.92 -2.06 16.15
C HIS A 201 -6.05 -3.09 15.96
N GLY A 202 -7.23 -2.65 15.50
CA GLY A 202 -8.44 -3.47 15.42
C GLY A 202 -8.58 -4.27 14.14
N LEU A 203 -9.39 -5.32 14.18
CA LEU A 203 -9.60 -6.23 13.06
C LEU A 203 -10.09 -5.51 11.80
N LEU A 204 -11.07 -4.60 11.94
CA LEU A 204 -11.73 -3.96 10.80
C LEU A 204 -10.97 -2.72 10.30
N ALA A 205 -10.33 -1.97 11.20
CA ALA A 205 -9.62 -0.76 10.79
C ALA A 205 -8.20 -1.02 10.30
N PHE A 206 -7.55 -2.09 10.74
CA PHE A 206 -6.16 -2.40 10.41
C PHE A 206 -5.99 -3.71 9.65
N TYR A 207 -6.30 -4.86 10.26
CA TYR A 207 -5.96 -6.16 9.66
C TYR A 207 -6.71 -6.41 8.36
N MET A 208 -7.99 -6.09 8.30
CA MET A 208 -8.80 -6.29 7.10
C MET A 208 -8.28 -5.46 5.92
N PRO A 209 -8.05 -4.13 6.05
CA PRO A 209 -7.46 -3.33 4.98
C PRO A 209 -6.06 -3.78 4.58
N VAL A 210 -5.19 -4.21 5.50
CA VAL A 210 -3.86 -4.75 5.18
C VAL A 210 -3.97 -6.01 4.31
N VAL A 211 -4.86 -6.93 4.66
CA VAL A 211 -5.10 -8.16 3.87
C VAL A 211 -5.70 -7.82 2.50
N VAL A 212 -6.67 -6.91 2.46
CA VAL A 212 -7.28 -6.44 1.21
C VAL A 212 -6.24 -5.80 0.30
N TRP A 213 -5.42 -4.90 0.84
CA TRP A 213 -4.36 -4.24 0.07
C TRP A 213 -3.32 -5.23 -0.45
N GLY A 214 -2.77 -6.07 0.43
CA GLY A 214 -1.79 -7.08 0.03
C GLY A 214 -2.34 -8.04 -1.02
N GLY A 215 -3.58 -8.51 -0.85
CA GLY A 215 -4.25 -9.39 -1.81
C GLY A 215 -4.52 -8.71 -3.15
N TYR A 216 -5.04 -7.47 -3.14
CA TYR A 216 -5.25 -6.66 -4.33
C TYR A 216 -3.94 -6.44 -5.09
N LEU A 217 -2.90 -5.95 -4.41
CA LEU A 217 -1.62 -5.64 -5.03
C LEU A 217 -0.98 -6.89 -5.64
N ALA A 218 -0.93 -7.99 -4.88
CA ALA A 218 -0.33 -9.24 -5.35
C ALA A 218 -1.07 -9.85 -6.54
N ALA A 219 -2.40 -9.96 -6.46
CA ALA A 219 -3.19 -10.60 -7.50
C ALA A 219 -3.24 -9.75 -8.79
N THR A 220 -3.49 -8.43 -8.69
CA THR A 220 -3.48 -7.53 -9.85
C THR A 220 -2.12 -7.56 -10.54
N ASN A 221 -1.03 -7.48 -9.76
CA ASN A 221 0.32 -7.56 -10.28
C ASN A 221 0.59 -8.88 -11.02
N TRP A 222 0.12 -10.00 -10.48
CA TRP A 222 0.25 -11.31 -11.12
C TRP A 222 -0.52 -11.39 -12.43
N PHE A 223 -1.76 -10.89 -12.48
CA PHE A 223 -2.55 -10.85 -13.71
C PHE A 223 -1.90 -9.97 -14.78
N MET A 224 -1.38 -8.78 -14.40
CA MET A 224 -0.67 -7.87 -15.31
C MET A 224 0.59 -8.50 -15.88
N LEU A 225 1.40 -9.19 -15.06
CA LEU A 225 2.59 -9.91 -15.53
C LEU A 225 2.23 -11.01 -16.52
N LYS A 226 1.13 -11.73 -16.27
CA LYS A 226 0.61 -12.78 -17.16
C LYS A 226 0.10 -12.20 -18.48
N ASP A 227 -0.63 -11.09 -18.44
CA ASP A 227 -1.11 -10.39 -19.65
C ASP A 227 0.06 -9.88 -20.49
N LEU A 228 1.09 -9.31 -19.87
CA LEU A 228 2.29 -8.80 -20.53
C LEU A 228 3.11 -9.92 -21.23
N GLN A 229 3.01 -11.15 -20.75
CA GLN A 229 3.61 -12.32 -21.43
C GLN A 229 2.82 -12.74 -22.67
N ARG A 230 1.49 -12.58 -22.65
CA ARG A 230 0.59 -12.98 -23.75
C ARG A 230 0.54 -11.92 -24.86
N THR A 231 0.53 -10.67 -24.47
CA THR A 231 0.38 -9.51 -25.36
C THR A 231 1.52 -8.53 -25.14
N PRO A 232 2.70 -8.78 -25.70
CA PRO A 232 3.82 -7.85 -25.61
C PRO A 232 3.43 -6.46 -26.18
N VAL A 233 4.10 -5.39 -25.69
CA VAL A 233 3.82 -4.02 -26.12
C VAL A 233 4.03 -3.90 -27.65
N SER A 234 3.01 -3.69 -28.45
CA SER A 234 3.15 -3.43 -29.89
C SER A 234 3.63 -2.01 -30.13
N THR A 235 4.52 -1.80 -31.10
CA THR A 235 4.85 -0.46 -31.57
C THR A 235 3.60 0.13 -32.23
N PRO A 236 3.21 1.41 -31.94
CA PRO A 236 2.19 2.06 -32.75
C PRO A 236 2.63 2.01 -34.21
N ALA A 237 1.72 1.60 -35.10
CA ALA A 237 1.94 1.73 -36.53
C ALA A 237 2.21 3.21 -36.82
N SER A 238 3.34 3.50 -37.40
CA SER A 238 3.80 4.83 -37.83
C SER A 238 2.87 5.43 -38.85
#